data_60d7309babfecfa44191b518807178ae
#
_entry.id   60d7309babfecfa44191b518807178ae
#
_cell.length_a   1.000
_cell.length_b   1.000
_cell.length_c   1.000
_cell.angle_alpha   90.00
_cell.angle_beta   90.00
_cell.angle_gamma   90.00
#
_symmetry.space_group_name_H-M   'P 1'
#
loop_
_entity.id
_entity.type
_entity.pdbx_description
1 polymer ?
#
loop_
_entity_poly.entity_id
_entity_poly.type
_entity_poly.pdbx_seq_one_letter_code
_entity_poly.pdbx_strand_id
1 'polypeptide(L)'
;MSMTDPIADMLVRIKNAAAVGKQTVKMPSSKIKAAIANVLKSEGYIADARVTKTENNKAELEIVLKYFEGKPVIEKLSRVSRSGLRQYRGKAELPKVLGGLGIAIISTSKGIMTDAQARQQGVGGEVLCFVA
;
A
#
# COMPACT_ATOMS: atom_id res chain seq x y z
N MET A 1 5.17 19.18 -17.41
CA MET A 1 5.85 18.44 -16.37
C MET A 1 4.91 17.42 -15.75
N SER A 2 5.37 16.24 -15.69
CA SER A 2 4.56 15.20 -15.07
C SER A 2 4.66 15.27 -13.55
N MET A 3 3.53 15.20 -12.91
CA MET A 3 3.48 14.99 -11.46
C MET A 3 3.86 13.54 -11.20
N THR A 4 4.80 13.32 -10.31
CA THR A 4 5.15 11.98 -9.89
C THR A 4 4.37 11.62 -8.64
N ASP A 5 3.73 10.46 -8.66
CA ASP A 5 3.08 9.90 -7.47
C ASP A 5 3.72 8.55 -7.20
N PRO A 6 4.73 8.50 -6.31
CA PRO A 6 5.42 7.25 -6.02
C PRO A 6 4.52 6.14 -5.49
N ILE A 7 3.47 6.51 -4.76
CA ILE A 7 2.51 5.52 -4.24
C ILE A 7 1.70 4.94 -5.39
N ALA A 8 1.19 5.79 -6.30
CA ALA A 8 0.46 5.31 -7.47
C ALA A 8 1.32 4.42 -8.34
N ASP A 9 2.58 4.78 -8.56
CA ASP A 9 3.54 3.96 -9.30
C ASP A 9 3.72 2.59 -8.64
N MET A 10 3.89 2.56 -7.32
CA MET A 10 4.00 1.33 -6.56
C MET A 10 2.79 0.43 -6.77
N LEU A 11 1.58 0.99 -6.66
CA LEU A 11 0.35 0.23 -6.83
C LEU A 11 0.22 -0.34 -8.24
N VAL A 12 0.59 0.45 -9.26
CA VAL A 12 0.54 0.00 -10.66
C VAL A 12 1.54 -1.14 -10.89
N ARG A 13 2.75 -1.04 -10.35
CA ARG A 13 3.75 -2.10 -10.47
C ARG A 13 3.26 -3.40 -9.84
N ILE A 14 2.63 -3.33 -8.67
CA ILE A 14 2.06 -4.50 -8.01
C ILE A 14 0.94 -5.10 -8.85
N LYS A 15 0.01 -4.27 -9.33
CA LYS A 15 -1.12 -4.73 -10.15
C LYS A 15 -0.64 -5.41 -11.43
N ASN A 16 0.30 -4.80 -12.12
CA ASN A 16 0.81 -5.35 -13.38
C ASN A 16 1.55 -6.67 -13.16
N ALA A 17 2.38 -6.75 -12.11
CA ALA A 17 3.09 -7.98 -11.78
C ALA A 17 2.12 -9.10 -11.41
N ALA A 18 1.09 -8.79 -10.63
CA ALA A 18 0.07 -9.77 -10.24
C ALA A 18 -0.73 -10.27 -11.45
N ALA A 19 -1.03 -9.37 -12.39
CA ALA A 19 -1.80 -9.73 -13.59
C ALA A 19 -1.08 -10.73 -14.48
N VAL A 20 0.26 -10.68 -14.52
CA VAL A 20 1.05 -11.61 -15.32
C VAL A 20 1.66 -12.75 -14.51
N GLY A 21 1.29 -12.86 -13.23
CA GLY A 21 1.70 -13.99 -12.39
C GLY A 21 3.14 -13.96 -11.91
N LYS A 22 3.77 -12.78 -11.83
CA LYS A 22 5.14 -12.67 -11.31
C LYS A 22 5.20 -12.96 -9.83
N GLN A 23 6.28 -13.58 -9.37
CA GLN A 23 6.46 -13.86 -7.95
C GLN A 23 6.95 -12.64 -7.18
N THR A 24 7.77 -11.80 -7.81
CA THR A 24 8.33 -10.63 -7.15
C THR A 24 8.21 -9.40 -8.03
N VAL A 25 8.22 -8.24 -7.38
CA VAL A 25 8.29 -6.96 -8.06
C VAL A 25 9.28 -6.07 -7.30
N LYS A 26 10.13 -5.37 -8.05
CA LYS A 26 11.15 -4.49 -7.50
C LYS A 26 10.89 -3.05 -7.90
N MET A 27 11.25 -2.14 -7.02
CA MET A 27 11.08 -0.71 -7.25
C MET A 27 12.02 0.09 -6.36
N PRO A 28 12.33 1.34 -6.71
CA PRO A 28 13.05 2.21 -5.78
C PRO A 28 12.27 2.33 -4.48
N SER A 29 12.96 2.22 -3.36
CA SER A 29 12.32 2.28 -2.05
C SER A 29 12.22 3.72 -1.53
N SER A 30 11.28 3.94 -0.64
CA SER A 30 11.18 5.14 0.19
C SER A 30 10.57 4.71 1.52
N LYS A 31 10.65 5.59 2.52
CA LYS A 31 10.07 5.28 3.82
C LYS A 31 8.58 4.98 3.73
N ILE A 32 7.86 5.77 2.93
CA ILE A 32 6.41 5.59 2.78
C ILE A 32 6.08 4.30 2.06
N LYS A 33 6.81 3.96 1.00
CA LYS A 33 6.60 2.71 0.27
C LYS A 33 6.88 1.49 1.15
N ALA A 34 7.97 1.53 1.90
CA ALA A 34 8.31 0.44 2.83
C ALA A 34 7.23 0.27 3.90
N ALA A 35 6.70 1.38 4.42
CA ALA A 35 5.62 1.33 5.42
C ALA A 35 4.35 0.74 4.84
N ILE A 36 3.98 1.11 3.62
CA ILE A 36 2.82 0.54 2.92
C ILE A 36 3.02 -0.97 2.71
N ALA A 37 4.21 -1.37 2.27
CA ALA A 37 4.52 -2.79 2.06
C ALA A 37 4.41 -3.58 3.37
N ASN A 38 4.87 -3.02 4.48
CA ASN A 38 4.74 -3.66 5.79
C ASN A 38 3.30 -3.85 6.20
N VAL A 39 2.43 -2.87 5.91
CA VAL A 39 0.99 -3.00 6.18
C VAL A 39 0.40 -4.11 5.32
N LEU A 40 0.72 -4.16 4.03
CA LEU A 40 0.24 -5.20 3.14
C LEU A 40 0.68 -6.59 3.61
N LYS A 41 1.91 -6.71 4.07
CA LYS A 41 2.43 -7.97 4.61
C LYS A 41 1.69 -8.39 5.88
N SER A 42 1.52 -7.46 6.82
CA SER A 42 0.84 -7.73 8.09
C SER A 42 -0.61 -8.16 7.87
N GLU A 43 -1.26 -7.59 6.87
CA GLU A 43 -2.66 -7.91 6.56
C GLU A 43 -2.80 -9.13 5.64
N GLY A 44 -1.68 -9.74 5.24
CA GLY A 44 -1.70 -10.97 4.46
C GLY A 44 -1.94 -10.79 2.97
N TYR A 45 -1.78 -9.59 2.44
CA TYR A 45 -1.97 -9.34 1.01
C TYR A 45 -0.73 -9.68 0.19
N ILE A 46 0.45 -9.63 0.78
CA ILE A 46 1.70 -10.03 0.14
C ILE A 46 2.43 -11.02 1.04
N ALA A 47 3.34 -11.81 0.46
CA ALA A 47 4.06 -12.83 1.20
C ALA A 47 5.22 -12.22 2.00
N ASP A 48 5.93 -11.27 1.41
CA ASP A 48 7.10 -10.65 2.06
C ASP A 48 7.42 -9.31 1.41
N ALA A 49 8.22 -8.52 2.11
CA ALA A 49 8.75 -7.26 1.60
C ALA A 49 10.13 -7.03 2.19
N ARG A 50 11.09 -6.68 1.35
CA ARG A 50 12.48 -6.47 1.75
C ARG A 50 13.02 -5.18 1.16
N VAL A 51 13.82 -4.48 1.95
CA VAL A 51 14.55 -3.30 1.47
C VAL A 51 16.02 -3.65 1.46
N THR A 52 16.65 -3.52 0.30
CA THR A 52 18.07 -3.76 0.14
C THR A 52 18.74 -2.49 -0.39
N LYS A 53 20.00 -2.30 -0.04
CA LYS A 53 20.79 -1.19 -0.58
C LYS A 53 21.55 -1.67 -1.80
N THR A 54 21.49 -0.88 -2.86
CA THR A 54 22.26 -1.14 -4.06
C THR A 54 23.65 -0.53 -3.95
N GLU A 55 24.51 -0.80 -4.93
CA GLU A 55 25.89 -0.33 -4.96
C GLU A 55 26.03 1.19 -4.88
N ASN A 56 25.02 1.94 -5.30
CA ASN A 56 25.03 3.40 -5.30
C ASN A 56 24.35 4.00 -4.07
N ASN A 57 24.28 3.25 -2.97
CA ASN A 57 23.61 3.66 -1.72
C ASN A 57 22.13 3.97 -1.90
N LYS A 58 21.52 3.48 -2.97
CA LYS A 58 20.07 3.61 -3.19
C LYS A 58 19.38 2.41 -2.59
N ALA A 59 18.21 2.64 -2.02
CA ALA A 59 17.40 1.57 -1.47
C ALA A 59 16.46 1.03 -2.55
N GLU A 60 16.34 -0.29 -2.61
CA GLU A 60 15.42 -0.99 -3.50
C GLU A 60 14.45 -1.80 -2.66
N LEU A 61 13.17 -1.67 -2.96
CA LEU A 61 12.11 -2.43 -2.30
C LEU A 61 11.74 -3.62 -3.19
N GLU A 62 11.83 -4.81 -2.62
CA GLU A 62 11.38 -6.03 -3.27
C GLU A 62 10.13 -6.54 -2.56
N ILE A 63 9.07 -6.75 -3.32
CA ILE A 63 7.80 -7.27 -2.80
C ILE A 63 7.61 -8.67 -3.37
N VAL A 64 7.37 -9.63 -2.49
CA VAL A 64 7.05 -11.00 -2.88
C VAL A 64 5.53 -11.14 -2.88
N LEU A 65 4.97 -11.33 -4.06
CA LEU A 65 3.52 -11.42 -4.23
C LEU A 65 2.98 -12.74 -3.70
N LYS A 66 1.70 -12.74 -3.39
CA LYS A 66 1.03 -13.91 -2.80
C LYS A 66 -0.11 -14.34 -3.71
N TYR A 67 -0.20 -15.65 -3.94
CA TYR A 67 -1.23 -16.23 -4.78
C TYR A 67 -1.96 -17.32 -4.00
N PHE A 68 -3.22 -17.52 -4.33
CA PHE A 68 -4.02 -18.57 -3.77
C PHE A 68 -4.81 -19.23 -4.91
N GLU A 69 -4.61 -20.52 -5.09
CA GLU A 69 -5.25 -21.31 -6.17
C GLU A 69 -5.04 -20.66 -7.56
N GLY A 70 -3.81 -20.18 -7.81
CA GLY A 70 -3.45 -19.61 -9.10
C GLY A 70 -3.90 -18.16 -9.31
N LYS A 71 -4.55 -17.56 -8.33
CA LYS A 71 -5.03 -16.17 -8.42
C LYS A 71 -4.31 -15.28 -7.42
N PRO A 72 -4.04 -14.01 -7.78
CA PRO A 72 -3.44 -13.07 -6.83
C PRO A 72 -4.34 -12.87 -5.62
N VAL A 73 -3.76 -12.80 -4.44
CA VAL A 73 -4.50 -12.47 -3.22
C VAL A 73 -5.03 -11.05 -3.29
N ILE A 74 -4.22 -10.13 -3.85
CA ILE A 74 -4.67 -8.76 -4.08
C ILE A 74 -5.54 -8.75 -5.34
N GLU A 75 -6.81 -8.39 -5.17
CA GLU A 75 -7.74 -8.27 -6.30
C GLU A 75 -7.94 -6.82 -6.72
N LYS A 76 -7.88 -5.89 -5.78
CA LYS A 76 -8.10 -4.47 -6.04
C LYS A 76 -7.09 -3.61 -5.32
N LEU A 77 -6.52 -2.66 -6.05
CA LEU A 77 -5.65 -1.62 -5.51
C LEU A 77 -6.09 -0.30 -6.13
N SER A 78 -6.52 0.65 -5.32
CA SER A 78 -6.99 1.95 -5.81
C SER A 78 -6.33 3.07 -5.05
N ARG A 79 -5.69 3.99 -5.76
CA ARG A 79 -5.15 5.23 -5.19
C ARG A 79 -6.32 6.15 -4.85
N VAL A 80 -6.35 6.69 -3.64
CA VAL A 80 -7.41 7.59 -3.19
C VAL A 80 -6.92 9.03 -3.13
N SER A 81 -6.00 9.32 -2.21
CA SER A 81 -5.45 10.67 -2.07
C SER A 81 -4.37 10.91 -3.12
N ARG A 82 -4.40 12.05 -3.78
CA ARG A 82 -3.48 12.42 -4.87
C ARG A 82 -2.96 13.82 -4.65
N SER A 83 -1.85 14.15 -5.31
CA SER A 83 -1.22 15.48 -5.18
C SER A 83 -2.18 16.62 -5.44
N GLY A 84 -3.06 16.49 -6.42
CA GLY A 84 -4.04 17.53 -6.77
C GLY A 84 -5.35 17.43 -6.02
N LEU A 85 -5.55 16.36 -5.24
CA LEU A 85 -6.81 16.13 -4.54
C LEU A 85 -6.54 15.26 -3.31
N ARG A 86 -6.12 15.91 -2.23
CA ARG A 86 -5.84 15.22 -0.97
C ARG A 86 -7.13 14.82 -0.28
N GLN A 87 -7.17 13.60 0.24
CA GLN A 87 -8.34 13.04 0.91
C GLN A 87 -7.99 12.76 2.38
N TYR A 88 -8.53 13.58 3.27
CA TYR A 88 -8.35 13.43 4.71
C TYR A 88 -9.66 13.03 5.35
N ARG A 89 -9.59 12.18 6.38
CA ARG A 89 -10.77 11.76 7.14
C ARG A 89 -10.44 11.76 8.62
N GLY A 90 -11.37 12.25 9.42
CA GLY A 90 -11.27 12.15 10.87
C GLY A 90 -11.53 10.72 11.33
N LYS A 91 -11.21 10.46 12.59
CA LYS A 91 -11.32 9.11 13.17
C LYS A 91 -12.72 8.49 13.06
N ALA A 92 -13.76 9.32 13.08
CA ALA A 92 -15.14 8.85 12.98
C ALA A 92 -15.61 8.65 11.55
N GLU A 93 -14.83 9.12 10.56
CA GLU A 93 -15.20 9.12 9.15
C GLU A 93 -14.30 8.26 8.29
N LEU A 94 -13.47 7.42 8.90
CA LEU A 94 -12.57 6.55 8.16
C LEU A 94 -13.37 5.55 7.31
N PRO A 95 -13.00 5.36 6.04
CA PRO A 95 -13.75 4.47 5.17
C PRO A 95 -13.54 3.02 5.53
N LYS A 96 -14.56 2.21 5.22
CA LYS A 96 -14.45 0.75 5.23
C LYS A 96 -14.49 0.26 3.81
N VAL A 97 -13.58 -0.64 3.44
CA VAL A 97 -13.51 -1.21 2.11
C VAL A 97 -14.25 -2.54 2.11
N LEU A 98 -15.23 -2.69 1.23
CA LEU A 98 -16.04 -3.91 1.12
C LEU A 98 -16.60 -4.36 2.48
N GLY A 99 -17.14 -3.41 3.26
CA GLY A 99 -17.74 -3.72 4.56
C GLY A 99 -16.76 -4.27 5.59
N GLY A 100 -15.47 -4.01 5.43
CA GLY A 100 -14.43 -4.50 6.33
C GLY A 100 -13.67 -5.72 5.81
N LEU A 101 -14.02 -6.24 4.63
CA LEU A 101 -13.29 -7.34 4.01
C LEU A 101 -11.98 -6.89 3.37
N GLY A 102 -11.93 -5.63 2.92
CA GLY A 102 -10.70 -5.02 2.45
C GLY A 102 -10.16 -4.05 3.49
N ILE A 103 -9.10 -3.33 3.13
CA ILE A 103 -8.49 -2.32 3.98
C ILE A 103 -8.33 -1.00 3.26
N ALA A 104 -8.34 0.09 4.03
CA ALA A 104 -7.82 1.38 3.59
C ALA A 104 -6.49 1.60 4.30
N ILE A 105 -5.50 2.10 3.59
CA ILE A 105 -4.21 2.45 4.19
C ILE A 105 -4.22 3.94 4.46
N ILE A 106 -4.01 4.30 5.73
CA ILE A 106 -4.13 5.66 6.23
C ILE A 106 -2.78 6.16 6.71
N SER A 107 -2.41 7.36 6.30
CA SER A 107 -1.24 8.05 6.83
C SER A 107 -1.68 8.93 8.00
N THR A 108 -1.26 8.57 9.20
CA THR A 108 -1.64 9.27 10.43
C THR A 108 -0.43 9.90 11.10
N SER A 109 -0.68 10.70 12.12
CA SER A 109 0.41 11.26 12.94
C SER A 109 1.21 10.18 13.67
N LYS A 110 0.65 8.99 13.81
CA LYS A 110 1.30 7.84 14.46
C LYS A 110 1.89 6.85 13.46
N GLY A 111 1.90 7.20 12.17
CA GLY A 111 2.46 6.36 11.13
C GLY A 111 1.41 5.87 10.15
N ILE A 112 1.84 5.01 9.24
CA ILE A 112 0.97 4.43 8.22
C ILE A 112 0.37 3.16 8.78
N MET A 113 -0.95 3.04 8.68
CA MET A 113 -1.70 1.92 9.26
C MET A 113 -2.98 1.67 8.50
N THR A 114 -3.69 0.60 8.86
CA THR A 114 -5.01 0.32 8.28
C THR A 114 -6.06 1.21 8.90
N ASP A 115 -7.22 1.30 8.23
CA ASP A 115 -8.38 2.01 8.77
C ASP A 115 -8.81 1.42 10.13
N ALA A 116 -8.78 0.09 10.26
CA ALA A 116 -9.14 -0.56 11.51
C ALA A 116 -8.20 -0.17 12.66
N GLN A 117 -6.89 -0.15 12.38
CA GLN A 117 -5.90 0.26 13.39
C GLN A 117 -6.08 1.74 13.76
N ALA A 118 -6.33 2.60 12.77
CA ALA A 118 -6.54 4.02 13.02
C ALA A 118 -7.80 4.25 13.86
N ARG A 119 -8.89 3.53 13.59
CA ARG A 119 -10.11 3.61 14.42
C ARG A 119 -9.82 3.15 15.84
N GLN A 120 -9.09 2.07 16.02
CA GLN A 120 -8.74 1.54 17.34
C GLN A 120 -7.90 2.53 18.12
N GLN A 121 -6.98 3.23 17.47
CA GLN A 121 -6.11 4.22 18.13
C GLN A 121 -6.77 5.59 18.25
N GLY A 122 -7.95 5.78 17.66
CA GLY A 122 -8.69 7.04 17.73
C GLY A 122 -8.03 8.16 16.92
N VAL A 123 -7.40 7.85 15.79
CA VAL A 123 -6.75 8.84 14.94
C VAL A 123 -7.33 8.80 13.54
N GLY A 124 -7.35 9.97 12.89
CA GLY A 124 -7.67 10.08 11.48
C GLY A 124 -6.41 10.39 10.69
N GLY A 125 -6.56 10.59 9.40
CA GLY A 125 -5.42 10.93 8.55
C GLY A 125 -5.76 10.97 7.08
N GLU A 126 -4.72 10.93 6.27
CA GLU A 126 -4.84 10.92 4.82
C GLU A 126 -5.09 9.50 4.32
N VAL A 127 -6.17 9.33 3.55
CA VAL A 127 -6.51 8.03 2.97
C VAL A 127 -5.67 7.84 1.71
N LEU A 128 -4.65 6.99 1.79
CA LEU A 128 -3.71 6.79 0.70
C LEU A 128 -4.27 5.91 -0.41
N CYS A 129 -4.80 4.77 -0.05
CA CYS A 129 -5.30 3.80 -1.04
C CYS A 129 -6.25 2.80 -0.39
N PHE A 130 -6.99 2.10 -1.25
CA PHE A 130 -7.83 0.97 -0.87
C PHE A 130 -7.22 -0.32 -1.40
N VAL A 131 -7.30 -1.38 -0.61
CA VAL A 131 -6.80 -2.71 -0.96
C VAL A 131 -7.87 -3.75 -0.64
N ALA A 132 -8.09 -4.63 -1.59
CA ALA A 132 -9.00 -5.75 -1.36
C ALA A 132 -8.59 -6.98 -2.16
#